data_4a8aaf8e6abf17eb2a41e5c7e7201d7f
#
_entry.id   4a8aaf8e6abf17eb2a41e5c7e7201d7f
#
_cell.length_a   1.000
_cell.length_b   1.000
_cell.length_c   1.000
_cell.angle_alpha   90.00
_cell.angle_beta   90.00
_cell.angle_gamma   90.00
#
_symmetry.space_group_name_H-M   'P 1'
#
loop_
_entity.id
_entity.type
_entity.pdbx_description
1 polymer ?
#
loop_
_entity_poly.entity_id
_entity_poly.type
_entity_poly.pdbx_seq_one_letter_code
_entity_poly.pdbx_strand_id
1 'polypeptide(L)'
;MNRKCISKFFFSTAFFLLTVSFGFGQFIESGKITYERKTNLLKIPNLPPFLQKIAEEKKYNVDEFVLTFNSDGSSFIPKVAMTSSPADMLSTKNTVYSNHQTGDRMTMLDIMGNRVYIQDTINKIRWTMTDNTRKLAGYECKMAIYRKDDSTRLYAWYTEELVPSVGPETFSGLPGTILGLATEDGGVVYFAKSVEVVKVDENAFKYDTGKTKVYNKKAFAEEISKQMGNNPMAKGMIAAFFRWY
;
A
#
# COMPACT_ATOMS: atom_id res chain seq x y z
N MET A 1 54.02 20.71 74.48
CA MET A 1 54.52 20.46 73.10
C MET A 1 53.46 19.70 72.37
N ASN A 2 52.47 20.42 71.74
CA ASN A 2 51.24 19.84 71.09
C ASN A 2 51.39 19.85 69.59
N ARG A 3 51.40 18.68 69.01
CA ARG A 3 51.28 18.54 67.55
C ARG A 3 49.83 18.28 67.21
N LYS A 4 49.18 19.22 66.51
CA LYS A 4 47.86 19.11 65.95
C LYS A 4 47.98 18.35 64.60
N CYS A 5 47.31 17.21 64.51
CA CYS A 5 47.14 16.45 63.29
C CYS A 5 45.97 17.05 62.52
N ILE A 6 46.22 17.62 61.34
CA ILE A 6 45.17 18.15 60.44
C ILE A 6 44.82 17.05 59.45
N SER A 7 43.62 16.45 59.62
CA SER A 7 43.03 15.52 58.66
C SER A 7 42.52 16.28 57.45
N LYS A 8 43.06 15.98 56.26
CA LYS A 8 42.55 16.49 54.97
C LYS A 8 41.45 15.58 54.48
N PHE A 9 40.24 16.06 54.58
CA PHE A 9 39.08 15.44 53.91
C PHE A 9 39.14 15.74 52.39
N PHE A 10 39.40 14.70 51.56
CA PHE A 10 39.23 14.79 50.10
C PHE A 10 37.77 14.54 49.81
N PHE A 11 37.04 15.57 49.38
CA PHE A 11 35.70 15.48 48.80
C PHE A 11 35.88 15.13 47.32
N SER A 12 35.66 13.84 46.96
CA SER A 12 35.61 13.39 45.60
C SER A 12 34.18 13.60 45.05
N THR A 13 33.97 14.69 44.33
CA THR A 13 32.76 14.96 43.57
C THR A 13 32.79 14.12 42.30
N ALA A 14 32.13 12.96 42.32
CA ALA A 14 31.86 12.18 41.11
C ALA A 14 30.80 12.91 40.25
N PHE A 15 31.25 13.56 39.17
CA PHE A 15 30.40 14.20 38.17
C PHE A 15 29.82 13.11 37.28
N PHE A 16 28.55 12.72 37.54
CA PHE A 16 27.81 11.75 36.74
C PHE A 16 27.32 12.46 35.47
N LEU A 17 28.06 12.30 34.37
CA LEU A 17 27.63 12.76 33.05
C LEU A 17 26.42 11.91 32.60
N LEU A 18 25.21 12.44 32.75
CA LEU A 18 24.02 11.90 32.11
C LEU A 18 24.13 12.18 30.59
N THR A 19 24.57 11.18 29.83
CA THR A 19 24.47 11.23 28.35
C THR A 19 23.01 11.01 27.96
N VAL A 20 22.28 12.08 27.75
CA VAL A 20 20.96 12.05 27.12
C VAL A 20 21.20 11.70 25.65
N SER A 21 21.05 10.44 25.31
CA SER A 21 20.98 9.99 23.90
C SER A 21 19.68 10.53 23.30
N PHE A 22 19.77 11.66 22.60
CA PHE A 22 18.70 12.07 21.69
C PHE A 22 18.66 11.04 20.56
N GLY A 23 17.73 10.10 20.64
CA GLY A 23 17.37 9.27 19.52
C GLY A 23 16.75 10.17 18.44
N PHE A 24 17.57 10.63 17.49
CA PHE A 24 17.03 11.22 16.27
C PHE A 24 16.23 10.11 15.56
N GLY A 25 14.92 10.26 15.50
CA GLY A 25 14.07 9.43 14.68
C GLY A 25 14.62 9.47 13.26
N GLN A 26 15.13 8.34 12.77
CA GLN A 26 15.68 8.26 11.42
C GLN A 26 14.51 8.23 10.46
N PHE A 27 14.25 9.31 9.74
CA PHE A 27 13.27 9.34 8.67
C PHE A 27 13.76 8.50 7.50
N ILE A 28 12.94 7.55 7.10
CA ILE A 28 13.27 6.58 6.06
C ILE A 28 12.63 7.06 4.75
N GLU A 29 13.46 7.38 3.76
CA GLU A 29 13.03 7.90 2.46
C GLU A 29 13.01 6.85 1.36
N SER A 30 13.53 5.65 1.61
CA SER A 30 13.69 4.61 0.59
C SER A 30 13.62 3.22 1.21
N GLY A 31 12.93 2.29 0.54
CA GLY A 31 12.78 0.94 1.06
C GLY A 31 11.88 0.04 0.24
N LYS A 32 11.66 -1.16 0.80
CA LYS A 32 10.71 -2.15 0.30
C LYS A 32 9.79 -2.60 1.42
N ILE A 33 8.52 -2.76 1.10
CA ILE A 33 7.51 -3.25 2.05
C ILE A 33 6.83 -4.47 1.42
N THR A 34 6.85 -5.58 2.13
CA THR A 34 6.05 -6.75 1.76
C THR A 34 4.67 -6.64 2.41
N TYR A 35 3.63 -6.62 1.60
CA TYR A 35 2.23 -6.66 2.05
C TYR A 35 1.64 -8.03 1.85
N GLU A 36 0.77 -8.41 2.77
CA GLU A 36 -0.22 -9.45 2.56
C GLU A 36 -1.59 -8.80 2.31
N ARG A 37 -2.28 -9.25 1.26
CA ARG A 37 -3.67 -8.90 0.99
C ARG A 37 -4.55 -10.10 1.26
N LYS A 38 -5.54 -9.95 2.13
CA LYS A 38 -6.62 -10.91 2.34
C LYS A 38 -7.91 -10.38 1.72
N THR A 39 -8.44 -11.11 0.75
CA THR A 39 -9.72 -10.80 0.10
C THR A 39 -10.78 -11.80 0.56
N ASN A 40 -11.88 -11.32 1.11
CA ASN A 40 -13.05 -12.14 1.43
C ASN A 40 -13.90 -12.30 0.18
N LEU A 41 -13.85 -13.48 -0.43
CA LEU A 41 -14.51 -13.78 -1.70
C LEU A 41 -16.04 -13.77 -1.57
N LEU A 42 -16.57 -14.04 -0.37
CA LEU A 42 -18.02 -14.02 -0.10
C LEU A 42 -18.61 -12.60 -0.11
N LYS A 43 -17.75 -11.57 -0.07
CA LYS A 43 -18.15 -10.16 -0.09
C LYS A 43 -18.02 -9.51 -1.47
N ILE A 44 -17.73 -10.28 -2.50
CA ILE A 44 -17.73 -9.80 -3.89
C ILE A 44 -19.16 -9.82 -4.39
N PRO A 45 -19.74 -8.65 -4.73
CA PRO A 45 -21.13 -8.60 -5.18
C PRO A 45 -21.31 -9.16 -6.60
N ASN A 46 -22.52 -9.67 -6.88
CA ASN A 46 -22.96 -10.02 -8.22
C ASN A 46 -22.08 -11.04 -8.96
N LEU A 47 -21.53 -12.03 -8.24
CA LEU A 47 -20.76 -13.10 -8.85
C LEU A 47 -21.65 -14.00 -9.72
N PRO A 48 -21.18 -14.40 -10.92
CA PRO A 48 -21.79 -15.48 -11.67
C PRO A 48 -21.85 -16.78 -10.86
N PRO A 49 -22.85 -17.67 -11.06
CA PRO A 49 -23.05 -18.86 -10.23
C PRO A 49 -21.82 -19.77 -10.13
N PHE A 50 -21.04 -19.92 -11.20
CA PHE A 50 -19.82 -20.74 -11.18
C PHE A 50 -18.71 -20.12 -10.30
N LEU A 51 -18.58 -18.80 -10.28
CA LEU A 51 -17.62 -18.08 -9.42
C LEU A 51 -18.11 -18.01 -7.97
N GLN A 52 -19.43 -17.95 -7.75
CA GLN A 52 -20.04 -18.00 -6.43
C GLN A 52 -19.69 -19.30 -5.71
N LYS A 53 -19.80 -20.46 -6.39
CA LYS A 53 -19.41 -21.75 -5.84
C LYS A 53 -17.93 -21.78 -5.40
N ILE A 54 -17.03 -21.22 -6.22
CA ILE A 54 -15.60 -21.11 -5.89
C ILE A 54 -15.38 -20.20 -4.67
N ALA A 55 -16.11 -19.07 -4.60
CA ALA A 55 -16.04 -18.18 -3.46
C ALA A 55 -16.51 -18.84 -2.16
N GLU A 56 -17.57 -19.65 -2.22
CA GLU A 56 -18.10 -20.40 -1.07
C GLU A 56 -17.13 -21.48 -0.57
N GLU A 57 -16.48 -22.20 -1.49
CA GLU A 57 -15.48 -23.22 -1.16
C GLU A 57 -14.21 -22.62 -0.57
N LYS A 58 -13.67 -21.58 -1.21
CA LYS A 58 -12.38 -20.99 -0.82
C LYS A 58 -12.49 -19.93 0.30
N LYS A 59 -13.59 -19.19 0.37
CA LYS A 59 -13.92 -18.10 1.31
C LYS A 59 -12.95 -16.91 1.26
N TYR A 60 -11.65 -17.15 1.29
CA TYR A 60 -10.62 -16.11 1.29
C TYR A 60 -9.56 -16.40 0.23
N ASN A 61 -9.06 -15.33 -0.40
CA ASN A 61 -7.82 -15.37 -1.16
C ASN A 61 -6.75 -14.55 -0.43
N VAL A 62 -5.53 -15.08 -0.42
CA VAL A 62 -4.38 -14.40 0.20
C VAL A 62 -3.31 -14.23 -0.87
N ASP A 63 -2.88 -12.99 -1.07
CA ASP A 63 -1.87 -12.62 -2.05
C ASP A 63 -0.78 -11.79 -1.36
N GLU A 64 0.44 -11.86 -1.87
CA GLU A 64 1.54 -11.01 -1.42
C GLU A 64 1.95 -10.02 -2.51
N PHE A 65 2.30 -8.81 -2.07
CA PHE A 65 2.78 -7.72 -2.92
C PHE A 65 4.03 -7.10 -2.34
N VAL A 66 4.84 -6.50 -3.19
CA VAL A 66 5.99 -5.68 -2.78
C VAL A 66 5.78 -4.25 -3.25
N LEU A 67 5.77 -3.32 -2.31
CA LEU A 67 5.91 -1.90 -2.56
C LEU A 67 7.39 -1.55 -2.46
N THR A 68 7.97 -1.05 -3.53
CA THR A 68 9.31 -0.48 -3.57
C THR A 68 9.18 1.02 -3.74
N PHE A 69 9.90 1.84 -2.95
CA PHE A 69 9.72 3.28 -2.97
C PHE A 69 11.00 4.05 -2.66
N ASN A 70 11.06 5.27 -3.17
CA ASN A 70 11.98 6.34 -2.74
C ASN A 70 11.28 7.71 -2.93
N SER A 71 12.05 8.82 -2.84
CA SER A 71 11.54 10.19 -3.07
C SER A 71 10.99 10.41 -4.48
N ASP A 72 11.49 9.71 -5.50
CA ASP A 72 11.20 9.95 -6.92
C ASP A 72 10.01 9.15 -7.42
N GLY A 73 9.77 7.98 -6.83
CA GLY A 73 8.70 7.10 -7.29
C GLY A 73 8.41 5.92 -6.40
N SER A 74 7.43 5.13 -6.85
CA SER A 74 7.09 3.85 -6.24
C SER A 74 6.60 2.84 -7.25
N SER A 75 6.78 1.56 -6.93
CA SER A 75 6.18 0.44 -7.65
C SER A 75 5.53 -0.53 -6.66
N PHE A 76 4.29 -0.91 -6.93
CA PHE A 76 3.54 -1.90 -6.18
C PHE A 76 3.30 -3.11 -7.07
N ILE A 77 3.91 -4.25 -6.76
CA ILE A 77 4.00 -5.41 -7.67
C ILE A 77 3.58 -6.68 -6.92
N PRO A 78 2.69 -7.52 -7.47
CA PRO A 78 2.38 -8.81 -6.89
C PRO A 78 3.60 -9.74 -6.93
N LYS A 79 3.89 -10.45 -5.84
CA LYS A 79 4.98 -11.45 -5.79
C LYS A 79 4.76 -12.63 -6.73
N VAL A 80 3.50 -13.01 -6.90
CA VAL A 80 3.08 -14.06 -7.82
C VAL A 80 2.11 -13.45 -8.81
N ALA A 81 2.46 -13.53 -10.09
CA ALA A 81 1.62 -13.04 -11.18
C ALA A 81 0.23 -13.71 -11.16
N MET A 82 -0.74 -13.09 -11.80
CA MET A 82 -2.05 -13.70 -12.02
C MET A 82 -1.89 -14.99 -12.82
N THR A 83 -2.66 -15.99 -12.42
CA THR A 83 -2.81 -17.22 -13.18
C THR A 83 -4.20 -17.25 -13.82
N SER A 84 -4.45 -18.19 -14.72
CA SER A 84 -5.80 -18.43 -15.27
C SER A 84 -6.72 -19.19 -14.31
N SER A 85 -6.34 -19.30 -13.01
CA SER A 85 -7.20 -19.97 -12.04
C SER A 85 -8.47 -19.15 -11.77
N PRO A 86 -9.62 -19.81 -11.62
CA PRO A 86 -10.87 -19.09 -11.32
C PRO A 86 -10.80 -18.26 -10.03
N ALA A 87 -9.97 -18.67 -9.06
CA ALA A 87 -9.78 -17.91 -7.83
C ALA A 87 -9.03 -16.60 -8.06
N ASP A 88 -8.07 -16.55 -8.98
CA ASP A 88 -7.38 -15.32 -9.37
C ASP A 88 -8.31 -14.35 -10.10
N MET A 89 -9.33 -14.84 -10.82
CA MET A 89 -10.36 -13.98 -11.43
C MET A 89 -11.18 -13.23 -10.39
N LEU A 90 -11.29 -13.76 -9.16
CA LEU A 90 -12.00 -13.12 -8.05
C LEU A 90 -11.15 -12.09 -7.28
N SER A 91 -9.84 -12.09 -7.50
CA SER A 91 -8.89 -11.25 -6.76
C SER A 91 -7.81 -10.70 -7.69
N THR A 92 -8.18 -9.67 -8.48
CA THR A 92 -7.28 -9.05 -9.46
C THR A 92 -5.97 -8.59 -8.83
N LYS A 93 -4.86 -8.80 -9.52
CA LYS A 93 -3.51 -8.41 -9.07
C LYS A 93 -2.97 -7.35 -10.02
N ASN A 94 -3.08 -6.10 -9.62
CA ASN A 94 -2.57 -4.98 -10.41
C ASN A 94 -1.10 -4.70 -10.08
N THR A 95 -0.34 -4.29 -11.09
CA THR A 95 0.97 -3.67 -10.88
C THR A 95 0.82 -2.17 -11.07
N VAL A 96 1.32 -1.37 -10.12
CA VAL A 96 1.19 0.08 -10.16
C VAL A 96 2.57 0.71 -10.09
N TYR A 97 2.87 1.63 -11.00
CA TYR A 97 4.04 2.49 -10.99
C TYR A 97 3.60 3.93 -10.81
N SER A 98 4.24 4.66 -9.92
CA SER A 98 3.96 6.08 -9.67
C SER A 98 5.24 6.89 -9.75
N ASN A 99 5.22 7.98 -10.50
CA ASN A 99 6.28 8.99 -10.54
C ASN A 99 5.84 10.15 -9.64
N HIS A 100 6.57 10.39 -8.56
CA HIS A 100 6.21 11.42 -7.58
C HIS A 100 6.59 12.83 -8.07
N GLN A 101 7.53 12.93 -9.03
CA GLN A 101 7.97 14.21 -9.59
C GLN A 101 6.95 14.77 -10.59
N THR A 102 6.42 13.92 -11.47
CA THR A 102 5.45 14.33 -12.49
C THR A 102 4.00 14.18 -12.02
N GLY A 103 3.75 13.35 -11.00
CA GLY A 103 2.42 12.97 -10.58
C GLY A 103 1.74 11.94 -11.49
N ASP A 104 2.48 11.33 -12.41
CA ASP A 104 1.97 10.31 -13.31
C ASP A 104 1.89 8.93 -12.62
N ARG A 105 0.92 8.17 -13.01
CA ARG A 105 0.73 6.79 -12.58
C ARG A 105 0.43 5.89 -13.76
N MET A 106 1.08 4.74 -13.80
CA MET A 106 0.81 3.66 -14.74
C MET A 106 0.34 2.43 -13.98
N THR A 107 -0.83 1.92 -14.35
CA THR A 107 -1.33 0.65 -13.84
C THR A 107 -1.31 -0.39 -14.95
N MET A 108 -0.67 -1.51 -14.68
CA MET A 108 -0.69 -2.68 -15.53
C MET A 108 -1.71 -3.69 -14.97
N LEU A 109 -2.72 -3.98 -15.76
CA LEU A 109 -3.69 -5.04 -15.51
C LEU A 109 -3.28 -6.29 -16.30
N ASP A 110 -3.39 -7.46 -15.67
CA ASP A 110 -3.31 -8.72 -16.37
C ASP A 110 -4.74 -9.28 -16.52
N ILE A 111 -5.20 -9.38 -17.76
CA ILE A 111 -6.53 -9.86 -18.10
C ILE A 111 -6.38 -11.11 -18.93
N MET A 112 -6.51 -12.28 -18.31
CA MET A 112 -6.37 -13.59 -18.95
C MET A 112 -5.04 -13.74 -19.75
N GLY A 113 -3.92 -13.26 -19.16
CA GLY A 113 -2.61 -13.29 -19.78
C GLY A 113 -2.33 -12.16 -20.77
N ASN A 114 -3.29 -11.26 -21.02
CA ASN A 114 -3.09 -10.05 -21.82
C ASN A 114 -2.82 -8.86 -20.92
N ARG A 115 -1.71 -8.19 -21.14
CA ARG A 115 -1.35 -6.97 -20.39
C ARG A 115 -2.05 -5.75 -20.99
N VAL A 116 -2.69 -4.99 -20.12
CA VAL A 116 -3.32 -3.72 -20.45
C VAL A 116 -2.70 -2.63 -19.59
N TYR A 117 -2.32 -1.52 -20.21
CA TYR A 117 -1.72 -0.39 -19.54
C TYR A 117 -2.71 0.77 -19.45
N ILE A 118 -2.88 1.30 -18.22
CA ILE A 118 -3.76 2.43 -17.96
C ILE A 118 -2.94 3.55 -17.35
N GLN A 119 -2.83 4.64 -18.08
CA GLN A 119 -2.18 5.84 -17.61
C GLN A 119 -3.20 6.76 -16.92
N ASP A 120 -2.81 7.27 -15.75
CA ASP A 120 -3.60 8.15 -14.92
C ASP A 120 -2.65 9.09 -14.14
N THR A 121 -3.21 9.92 -13.27
CA THR A 121 -2.46 10.76 -12.35
C THR A 121 -2.64 10.29 -10.90
N ILE A 122 -1.70 10.65 -10.04
CA ILE A 122 -1.82 10.36 -8.60
C ILE A 122 -3.00 11.16 -8.04
N ASN A 123 -4.02 10.46 -7.57
CA ASN A 123 -5.25 11.06 -7.06
C ASN A 123 -5.01 11.73 -5.71
N LYS A 124 -5.56 12.93 -5.52
CA LYS A 124 -5.63 13.58 -4.21
C LYS A 124 -6.78 12.99 -3.40
N ILE A 125 -6.46 12.10 -2.49
CA ILE A 125 -7.43 11.48 -1.57
C ILE A 125 -7.63 12.41 -0.37
N ARG A 126 -8.89 12.68 -0.01
CA ARG A 126 -9.23 13.44 1.19
C ARG A 126 -9.37 12.49 2.37
N TRP A 127 -8.33 12.38 3.17
CA TRP A 127 -8.30 11.59 4.39
C TRP A 127 -8.85 12.38 5.58
N THR A 128 -9.61 11.72 6.44
CA THR A 128 -9.98 12.22 7.78
C THR A 128 -9.09 11.52 8.80
N MET A 129 -8.23 12.29 9.47
CA MET A 129 -7.33 11.77 10.51
C MET A 129 -8.10 11.42 11.77
N THR A 130 -7.63 10.41 12.52
CA THR A 130 -8.19 10.02 13.83
C THR A 130 -7.07 9.87 14.86
N ASP A 131 -7.45 9.78 16.13
CA ASP A 131 -6.51 9.57 17.24
C ASP A 131 -6.16 8.09 17.48
N ASN A 132 -6.77 7.18 16.70
CA ASN A 132 -6.50 5.76 16.85
C ASN A 132 -5.11 5.41 16.34
N THR A 133 -4.39 4.60 17.11
CA THR A 133 -3.05 4.11 16.76
C THR A 133 -2.99 2.60 16.85
N ARG A 134 -2.02 2.02 16.16
CA ARG A 134 -1.65 0.59 16.26
C ARG A 134 -0.25 0.35 15.75
N LYS A 135 0.36 -0.76 16.18
CA LYS A 135 1.65 -1.22 15.63
C LYS A 135 1.45 -2.12 14.42
N LEU A 136 2.18 -1.81 13.31
CA LEU A 136 2.26 -2.66 12.11
C LEU A 136 3.72 -2.75 11.66
N ALA A 137 4.20 -3.95 11.38
CA ALA A 137 5.57 -4.22 10.94
C ALA A 137 6.66 -3.51 11.79
N GLY A 138 6.41 -3.31 13.09
CA GLY A 138 7.32 -2.66 14.03
C GLY A 138 7.14 -1.15 14.19
N TYR A 139 6.34 -0.49 13.34
CA TYR A 139 6.11 0.95 13.33
C TYR A 139 4.81 1.34 14.05
N GLU A 140 4.85 2.47 14.76
CA GLU A 140 3.62 3.09 15.28
C GLU A 140 2.86 3.75 14.12
N CYS A 141 1.60 3.37 13.94
CA CYS A 141 0.75 3.86 12.87
C CYS A 141 -0.45 4.60 13.42
N LYS A 142 -0.76 5.75 12.82
CA LYS A 142 -1.99 6.51 13.05
C LYS A 142 -3.05 6.06 12.04
N MET A 143 -4.33 6.12 12.43
CA MET A 143 -5.43 5.75 11.55
C MET A 143 -5.98 6.98 10.82
N ALA A 144 -6.30 6.80 9.54
CA ALA A 144 -7.05 7.74 8.73
C ALA A 144 -8.20 7.04 8.02
N ILE A 145 -9.27 7.78 7.74
CA ILE A 145 -10.49 7.27 7.09
C ILE A 145 -10.68 7.99 5.75
N TYR A 146 -10.92 7.23 4.70
CA TYR A 146 -11.34 7.73 3.41
C TYR A 146 -12.77 7.28 3.12
N ARG A 147 -13.64 8.24 2.81
CA ARG A 147 -14.96 7.98 2.25
C ARG A 147 -14.88 8.10 0.75
N LYS A 148 -14.95 6.96 0.06
CA LYS A 148 -14.96 6.92 -1.38
C LYS A 148 -16.34 7.36 -1.93
N ASP A 149 -17.41 6.90 -1.27
CA ASP A 149 -18.81 7.22 -1.55
C ASP A 149 -19.65 7.02 -0.26
N ASP A 150 -20.96 7.12 -0.36
CA ASP A 150 -21.85 7.00 0.81
C ASP A 150 -21.84 5.61 1.47
N SER A 151 -21.43 4.58 0.71
CA SER A 151 -21.46 3.17 1.14
C SER A 151 -20.06 2.59 1.40
N THR A 152 -19.00 3.24 0.90
CA THR A 152 -17.65 2.67 0.93
C THR A 152 -16.70 3.52 1.76
N ARG A 153 -16.27 2.97 2.90
CA ARG A 153 -15.23 3.54 3.75
C ARG A 153 -14.00 2.64 3.72
N LEU A 154 -12.83 3.29 3.73
CA LEU A 154 -11.55 2.63 3.88
C LEU A 154 -10.84 3.20 5.10
N TYR A 155 -10.21 2.31 5.84
CA TYR A 155 -9.37 2.62 6.98
C TYR A 155 -7.91 2.40 6.58
N ALA A 156 -7.08 3.43 6.72
CA ALA A 156 -5.65 3.34 6.47
C ALA A 156 -4.89 3.55 7.78
N TRP A 157 -3.84 2.77 7.99
CA TRP A 157 -2.87 2.97 9.07
C TRP A 157 -1.54 3.34 8.44
N TYR A 158 -1.02 4.52 8.77
CA TYR A 158 0.19 5.09 8.19
C TYR A 158 1.19 5.47 9.28
N THR A 159 2.47 5.49 8.93
CA THR A 159 3.55 5.95 9.79
C THR A 159 4.30 7.10 9.14
N GLU A 160 4.64 8.11 9.94
CA GLU A 160 5.43 9.27 9.51
C GLU A 160 6.94 8.98 9.51
N GLU A 161 7.37 7.85 10.11
CA GLU A 161 8.76 7.40 10.08
C GLU A 161 9.23 7.00 8.68
N LEU A 162 8.30 6.56 7.82
CA LEU A 162 8.52 6.30 6.39
C LEU A 162 7.95 7.48 5.61
N VAL A 163 8.83 8.40 5.21
CA VAL A 163 8.48 9.73 4.69
C VAL A 163 7.63 9.74 3.42
N PRO A 164 7.92 8.92 2.38
CA PRO A 164 7.14 8.98 1.15
C PRO A 164 5.67 8.65 1.38
N SER A 165 4.80 9.50 0.81
CA SER A 165 3.35 9.33 0.85
C SER A 165 2.91 8.26 -0.15
N VAL A 166 3.12 7.00 0.21
CA VAL A 166 2.84 5.82 -0.64
C VAL A 166 2.07 4.75 0.14
N GLY A 167 1.50 3.80 -0.59
CA GLY A 167 0.76 2.68 0.02
C GLY A 167 0.38 1.60 -0.98
N PRO A 168 -0.42 0.62 -0.55
CA PRO A 168 -0.93 -0.43 -1.43
C PRO A 168 -1.76 0.13 -2.58
N GLU A 169 -1.67 -0.50 -3.75
CA GLU A 169 -2.40 -0.14 -4.96
C GLU A 169 -2.14 1.33 -5.34
N THR A 170 -3.20 2.13 -5.39
CA THR A 170 -3.14 3.55 -5.78
C THR A 170 -3.28 4.52 -4.60
N PHE A 171 -3.25 4.02 -3.38
CA PHE A 171 -3.48 4.83 -2.18
C PHE A 171 -2.23 5.58 -1.74
N SER A 172 -2.40 6.89 -1.56
CA SER A 172 -1.38 7.84 -1.11
C SER A 172 -2.04 9.07 -0.47
N GLY A 173 -1.28 10.13 -0.17
CA GLY A 173 -1.81 11.40 0.30
C GLY A 173 -1.90 11.53 1.81
N LEU A 174 -1.35 10.57 2.57
CA LEU A 174 -1.14 10.67 4.01
C LEU A 174 0.29 11.22 4.30
N PRO A 175 0.52 11.82 5.47
CA PRO A 175 1.84 12.31 5.84
C PRO A 175 2.76 11.13 6.24
N GLY A 176 3.10 10.30 5.28
CA GLY A 176 3.91 9.09 5.41
C GLY A 176 3.32 7.88 4.70
N THR A 177 3.93 6.73 4.94
CA THR A 177 3.63 5.48 4.23
C THR A 177 2.50 4.69 4.90
N ILE A 178 1.57 4.19 4.10
CA ILE A 178 0.44 3.37 4.54
C ILE A 178 0.91 1.93 4.75
N LEU A 179 0.92 1.45 5.98
CA LEU A 179 1.29 0.07 6.33
C LEU A 179 0.08 -0.88 6.49
N GLY A 180 -1.12 -0.32 6.56
CA GLY A 180 -2.36 -1.09 6.60
C GLY A 180 -3.48 -0.36 5.87
N LEU A 181 -4.32 -1.13 5.17
CA LEU A 181 -5.50 -0.62 4.48
C LEU A 181 -6.61 -1.65 4.54
N ALA A 182 -7.81 -1.25 4.90
CA ALA A 182 -8.96 -2.15 4.99
C ALA A 182 -10.24 -1.48 4.51
N THR A 183 -11.10 -2.22 3.84
CA THR A 183 -12.50 -1.82 3.66
C THR A 183 -13.27 -1.97 4.97
N GLU A 184 -14.25 -1.11 5.22
CA GLU A 184 -15.07 -1.12 6.44
C GLU A 184 -15.74 -2.47 6.68
N ASP A 185 -16.17 -3.11 5.62
CA ASP A 185 -16.81 -4.43 5.67
C ASP A 185 -15.80 -5.59 5.87
N GLY A 186 -14.49 -5.32 5.85
CA GLY A 186 -13.44 -6.35 5.89
C GLY A 186 -13.39 -7.22 4.62
N GLY A 187 -13.96 -6.76 3.52
CA GLY A 187 -13.92 -7.47 2.23
C GLY A 187 -12.51 -7.56 1.65
N VAL A 188 -11.69 -6.53 1.87
CA VAL A 188 -10.27 -6.53 1.49
C VAL A 188 -9.46 -5.88 2.60
N VAL A 189 -8.38 -6.54 2.99
CA VAL A 189 -7.45 -6.05 4.00
C VAL A 189 -6.02 -6.22 3.50
N TYR A 190 -5.25 -5.14 3.52
CA TYR A 190 -3.81 -5.14 3.33
C TYR A 190 -3.12 -4.88 4.66
N PHE A 191 -2.04 -5.56 4.94
CA PHE A 191 -1.14 -5.21 6.03
C PHE A 191 0.32 -5.51 5.67
N ALA A 192 1.21 -4.63 6.11
CA ALA A 192 2.64 -4.81 5.95
C ALA A 192 3.12 -5.95 6.86
N LYS A 193 3.79 -6.94 6.27
CA LYS A 193 4.46 -8.04 6.97
C LYS A 193 5.87 -7.65 7.38
N SER A 194 6.57 -6.95 6.51
CA SER A 194 7.94 -6.49 6.75
C SER A 194 8.22 -5.18 6.03
N VAL A 195 9.12 -4.41 6.61
CA VAL A 195 9.72 -3.21 6.02
C VAL A 195 11.24 -3.43 5.97
N GLU A 196 11.82 -3.26 4.79
CA GLU A 196 13.24 -3.34 4.55
C GLU A 196 13.76 -1.95 4.16
N VAL A 197 14.64 -1.39 5.00
CA VAL A 197 15.28 -0.10 4.75
C VAL A 197 16.46 -0.34 3.81
N VAL A 198 16.29 -0.02 2.54
CA VAL A 198 17.31 -0.21 1.51
C VAL A 198 17.31 0.99 0.56
N LYS A 199 18.47 1.31 0.00
CA LYS A 199 18.56 2.28 -1.07
C LYS A 199 17.94 1.70 -2.34
N VAL A 200 16.97 2.40 -2.90
CA VAL A 200 16.25 2.01 -4.12
C VAL A 200 16.71 2.91 -5.27
N ASP A 201 17.13 2.29 -6.37
CA ASP A 201 17.47 2.99 -7.60
C ASP A 201 16.21 3.39 -8.38
N GLU A 202 16.24 4.51 -9.09
CA GLU A 202 15.12 5.00 -9.91
C GLU A 202 14.66 4.02 -11.00
N ASN A 203 15.55 3.12 -11.44
CA ASN A 203 15.21 2.09 -12.43
C ASN A 203 14.16 1.10 -11.89
N ALA A 204 13.97 1.00 -10.57
CA ALA A 204 12.93 0.17 -9.95
C ALA A 204 11.50 0.63 -10.30
N PHE A 205 11.34 1.85 -10.84
CA PHE A 205 10.04 2.42 -11.20
C PHE A 205 9.85 2.54 -12.71
N LYS A 206 10.83 2.10 -13.50
CA LYS A 206 10.72 2.08 -14.97
C LYS A 206 9.88 0.89 -15.40
N TYR A 207 9.05 1.11 -16.39
CA TYR A 207 8.23 0.08 -17.03
C TYR A 207 8.34 0.23 -18.55
N ASP A 208 8.16 -0.86 -19.26
CA ASP A 208 8.12 -0.89 -20.71
C ASP A 208 6.74 -1.36 -21.16
N THR A 209 6.07 -0.54 -21.95
CA THR A 209 4.78 -0.89 -22.55
C THR A 209 4.96 -1.57 -23.92
N GLY A 210 6.16 -1.54 -24.48
CA GLY A 210 6.44 -2.06 -25.82
C GLY A 210 5.56 -1.39 -26.86
N LYS A 211 4.87 -2.23 -27.66
CA LYS A 211 3.87 -1.78 -28.65
C LYS A 211 2.43 -1.86 -28.12
N THR A 212 2.24 -2.18 -26.83
CA THR A 212 0.91 -2.34 -26.26
C THR A 212 0.24 -0.97 -26.11
N LYS A 213 -1.04 -0.92 -26.50
CA LYS A 213 -1.84 0.31 -26.39
C LYS A 213 -1.99 0.72 -24.93
N VAL A 214 -1.76 1.99 -24.68
CA VAL A 214 -2.00 2.61 -23.37
C VAL A 214 -3.36 3.30 -23.40
N TYR A 215 -4.18 3.04 -22.40
CA TYR A 215 -5.50 3.62 -22.24
C TYR A 215 -5.52 4.63 -21.09
N ASN A 216 -6.46 5.56 -21.10
CA ASN A 216 -6.97 6.16 -19.88
C ASN A 216 -8.15 5.33 -19.36
N LYS A 217 -8.55 5.55 -18.10
CA LYS A 217 -9.63 4.80 -17.45
C LYS A 217 -10.94 4.77 -18.24
N LYS A 218 -11.35 5.94 -18.78
CA LYS A 218 -12.59 6.08 -19.55
C LYS A 218 -12.53 5.28 -20.86
N ALA A 219 -11.45 5.48 -21.64
CA ALA A 219 -11.26 4.77 -22.91
C ALA A 219 -11.20 3.24 -22.72
N PHE A 220 -10.61 2.78 -21.61
CA PHE A 220 -10.59 1.35 -21.32
C PHE A 220 -11.97 0.80 -20.96
N ALA A 221 -12.74 1.52 -20.15
CA ALA A 221 -14.11 1.12 -19.82
C ALA A 221 -15.02 1.09 -21.07
N GLU A 222 -14.85 2.05 -21.98
CA GLU A 222 -15.54 2.08 -23.27
C GLU A 222 -15.16 0.88 -24.16
N GLU A 223 -13.86 0.56 -24.21
CA GLU A 223 -13.37 -0.60 -25.00
C GLU A 223 -13.94 -1.93 -24.48
N ILE A 224 -13.94 -2.16 -23.17
CA ILE A 224 -14.57 -3.35 -22.58
C ILE A 224 -16.07 -3.40 -22.91
N SER A 225 -16.77 -2.29 -22.75
CA SER A 225 -18.20 -2.22 -23.05
C SER A 225 -18.51 -2.49 -24.52
N LYS A 226 -17.61 -2.06 -25.42
CA LYS A 226 -17.73 -2.33 -26.85
C LYS A 226 -17.51 -3.81 -27.20
N GLN A 227 -16.49 -4.43 -26.58
CA GLN A 227 -16.14 -5.84 -26.87
C GLN A 227 -17.11 -6.84 -26.23
N MET A 228 -17.56 -6.59 -25.02
CA MET A 228 -18.39 -7.50 -24.24
C MET A 228 -19.87 -7.13 -24.24
N GLY A 229 -20.24 -6.01 -24.85
CA GLY A 229 -21.58 -5.44 -24.72
C GLY A 229 -21.81 -4.79 -23.34
N ASN A 230 -22.85 -3.98 -23.23
CA ASN A 230 -23.20 -3.27 -21.99
C ASN A 230 -24.05 -4.17 -21.06
N ASN A 231 -23.51 -5.33 -20.70
CA ASN A 231 -24.17 -6.31 -19.86
C ASN A 231 -23.63 -6.27 -18.40
N PRO A 232 -24.30 -6.93 -17.43
CA PRO A 232 -23.86 -6.94 -16.03
C PRO A 232 -22.45 -7.49 -15.82
N MET A 233 -22.00 -8.45 -16.63
CA MET A 233 -20.68 -9.06 -16.55
C MET A 233 -19.59 -8.05 -16.93
N ALA A 234 -19.75 -7.31 -18.03
CA ALA A 234 -18.83 -6.25 -18.44
C ALA A 234 -18.72 -5.15 -17.36
N LYS A 235 -19.87 -4.73 -16.81
CA LYS A 235 -19.90 -3.75 -15.69
C LYS A 235 -19.18 -4.27 -14.46
N GLY A 236 -19.39 -5.53 -14.09
CA GLY A 236 -18.71 -6.17 -12.95
C GLY A 236 -17.20 -6.24 -13.14
N MET A 237 -16.72 -6.58 -14.32
CA MET A 237 -15.30 -6.59 -14.66
C MET A 237 -14.68 -5.18 -14.57
N ILE A 238 -15.32 -4.17 -15.16
CA ILE A 238 -14.87 -2.78 -15.08
C ILE A 238 -14.78 -2.34 -13.61
N ALA A 239 -15.82 -2.63 -12.83
CA ALA A 239 -15.84 -2.31 -11.39
C ALA A 239 -14.72 -3.03 -10.62
N ALA A 240 -14.42 -4.28 -10.94
CA ALA A 240 -13.34 -5.04 -10.30
C ALA A 240 -11.97 -4.46 -10.63
N PHE A 241 -11.68 -4.14 -11.89
CA PHE A 241 -10.41 -3.56 -12.31
C PHE A 241 -10.18 -2.18 -11.71
N PHE A 242 -11.23 -1.38 -11.56
CA PHE A 242 -11.14 -0.03 -11.03
C PHE A 242 -11.60 0.11 -9.58
N ARG A 243 -11.66 -0.99 -8.85
CA ARG A 243 -12.11 -0.98 -7.46
C ARG A 243 -11.38 0.04 -6.59
N TRP A 244 -10.08 0.25 -6.86
CA TRP A 244 -9.19 1.09 -6.08
C TRP A 244 -8.84 2.43 -6.75
N TYR A 245 -9.55 2.81 -7.79
CA TYR A 245 -9.36 4.07 -8.53
C TYR A 245 -10.41 5.12 -8.19
#